data_f37cd164615bc159e8202f5fbeabda62
#
_entry.id   f37cd164615bc159e8202f5fbeabda62
#
_cell.length_a   1.000
_cell.length_b   1.000
_cell.length_c   1.000
_cell.angle_alpha   90.00
_cell.angle_beta   90.00
_cell.angle_gamma   90.00
#
_symmetry.space_group_name_H-M   'P 1'
#
loop_
_entity.id
_entity.type
_entity.pdbx_description
1 polymer ?
#
loop_
_entity_poly.entity_id
_entity_poly.type
_entity_poly.pdbx_seq_one_letter_code
_entity_poly.pdbx_strand_id
1 'polypeptide(L)'
;MNLLILDSGHAKNTPGKNNTKENFYEWEFNNDIQYKIKARCEALGIKVFLTNPNPSTVSDISLSTRASLANDYWLRNSKPKSIFISIHANAFSNSSARGTETYTANNASTTSKNFAKVLNDNIVKTMKELDPNAKDRGVKSENFTVIYKTAMPSVLCEYAFYSNLDDLKILKNNRSELVEATVKAICAYFGIEYKKETINTNKLYKVCIGAYKNKDNADKILEEVIKKGFENSYIIYQ
;
A
#
# COMPACT_ATOMS: atom_id res chain seq x y z
N MET A 1 19.91 -6.10 10.03
CA MET A 1 18.41 -6.09 9.92
C MET A 1 18.01 -5.03 8.92
N ASN A 2 17.14 -5.35 7.95
CA ASN A 2 16.56 -4.40 7.01
C ASN A 2 15.22 -3.90 7.55
N LEU A 3 14.96 -2.59 7.45
CA LEU A 3 13.74 -1.97 7.96
C LEU A 3 13.05 -1.15 6.86
N LEU A 4 11.84 -1.55 6.53
CA LEU A 4 10.93 -0.77 5.70
C LEU A 4 9.97 0.02 6.60
N ILE A 5 9.83 1.32 6.35
CA ILE A 5 8.84 2.16 7.01
C ILE A 5 7.82 2.60 5.96
N LEU A 6 6.56 2.28 6.18
CA LEU A 6 5.46 2.64 5.29
C LEU A 6 4.57 3.68 5.94
N ASP A 7 4.17 4.65 5.16
CA ASP A 7 3.24 5.71 5.52
C ASP A 7 2.06 5.69 4.55
N SER A 8 0.89 5.36 5.02
CA SER A 8 -0.35 5.47 4.24
C SER A 8 -0.85 6.91 4.28
N GLY A 9 -0.86 7.57 3.14
CA GLY A 9 -1.37 8.95 3.04
C GLY A 9 -2.83 9.06 3.45
N HIS A 10 -3.16 10.17 4.11
CA HIS A 10 -4.52 10.51 4.51
C HIS A 10 -5.19 9.57 5.52
N ALA A 11 -6.39 9.92 5.93
CA ALA A 11 -7.31 9.12 6.74
C ALA A 11 -8.74 9.28 6.22
N LYS A 12 -9.66 8.48 6.73
CA LYS A 12 -11.08 8.49 6.31
C LYS A 12 -11.73 9.87 6.39
N ASN A 13 -11.31 10.68 7.35
CA ASN A 13 -11.83 12.03 7.57
C ASN A 13 -11.06 13.14 6.85
N THR A 14 -10.06 12.83 6.00
CA THR A 14 -9.33 13.85 5.22
C THR A 14 -10.22 14.35 4.09
N PRO A 15 -10.61 15.64 4.07
CA PRO A 15 -11.53 16.17 3.06
C PRO A 15 -10.93 16.14 1.66
N GLY A 16 -11.79 15.90 0.64
CA GLY A 16 -11.43 16.07 -0.78
C GLY A 16 -10.46 15.04 -1.36
N LYS A 17 -10.11 14.00 -0.58
CA LYS A 17 -9.20 12.94 -1.00
C LYS A 17 -9.96 11.71 -1.52
N ASN A 18 -10.85 11.96 -2.48
CA ASN A 18 -11.73 10.93 -3.03
C ASN A 18 -12.24 11.30 -4.43
N ASN A 19 -12.79 10.29 -5.11
CA ASN A 19 -13.66 10.42 -6.26
C ASN A 19 -14.98 9.71 -5.94
N THR A 20 -15.93 10.45 -5.37
CA THR A 20 -17.20 9.89 -4.88
C THR A 20 -18.08 9.33 -6.00
N LYS A 21 -18.01 9.89 -7.22
CA LYS A 21 -18.74 9.41 -8.40
C LYS A 21 -18.33 7.98 -8.75
N GLU A 22 -17.06 7.68 -8.53
CA GLU A 22 -16.46 6.39 -8.83
C GLU A 22 -16.27 5.52 -7.58
N ASN A 23 -16.79 5.93 -6.42
CA ASN A 23 -16.62 5.23 -5.14
C ASN A 23 -15.16 4.88 -4.86
N PHE A 24 -14.27 5.86 -4.96
CA PHE A 24 -12.85 5.72 -4.68
C PHE A 24 -12.44 6.69 -3.57
N TYR A 25 -11.75 6.16 -2.56
CA TYR A 25 -11.20 6.91 -1.45
C TYR A 25 -9.69 6.67 -1.38
N GLU A 26 -8.91 7.75 -1.47
CA GLU A 26 -7.44 7.65 -1.52
C GLU A 26 -6.88 6.95 -0.27
N TRP A 27 -7.38 7.28 0.93
CA TRP A 27 -6.94 6.65 2.18
C TRP A 27 -7.13 5.11 2.17
N GLU A 28 -8.21 4.64 1.56
CA GLU A 28 -8.54 3.21 1.47
C GLU A 28 -7.58 2.47 0.53
N PHE A 29 -7.29 3.07 -0.61
CA PHE A 29 -6.27 2.58 -1.53
C PHE A 29 -4.90 2.54 -0.86
N ASN A 30 -4.46 3.65 -0.27
CA ASN A 30 -3.15 3.77 0.38
C ASN A 30 -2.99 2.74 1.52
N ASN A 31 -4.05 2.55 2.32
CA ASN A 31 -4.07 1.59 3.41
C ASN A 31 -4.00 0.13 2.92
N ASP A 32 -4.75 -0.22 1.88
CA ASP A 32 -4.72 -1.56 1.29
C ASP A 32 -3.32 -1.88 0.71
N ILE A 33 -2.74 -0.94 -0.04
CA ILE A 33 -1.39 -1.06 -0.60
C ILE A 33 -0.34 -1.25 0.50
N GLN A 34 -0.37 -0.42 1.57
CA GLN A 34 0.63 -0.55 2.65
C GLN A 34 0.57 -1.92 3.34
N TYR A 35 -0.63 -2.46 3.61
CA TYR A 35 -0.75 -3.76 4.26
C TYR A 35 -0.32 -4.91 3.37
N LYS A 36 -0.61 -4.86 2.08
CA LYS A 36 -0.15 -5.84 1.11
C LYS A 36 1.38 -5.81 0.95
N ILE A 37 1.98 -4.62 0.83
CA ILE A 37 3.45 -4.47 0.82
C ILE A 37 4.05 -5.01 2.12
N LYS A 38 3.45 -4.67 3.28
CA LYS A 38 3.90 -5.17 4.59
C LYS A 38 3.94 -6.70 4.60
N ALA A 39 2.84 -7.35 4.26
CA ALA A 39 2.76 -8.81 4.26
C ALA A 39 3.82 -9.45 3.34
N ARG A 40 3.99 -8.90 2.12
CA ARG A 40 4.99 -9.38 1.16
C ARG A 40 6.43 -9.20 1.68
N CYS A 41 6.75 -8.03 2.22
CA CYS A 41 8.09 -7.73 2.73
C CYS A 41 8.43 -8.54 3.99
N GLU A 42 7.49 -8.74 4.90
CA GLU A 42 7.69 -9.59 6.08
C GLU A 42 7.94 -11.05 5.70
N ALA A 43 7.23 -11.58 4.69
CA ALA A 43 7.48 -12.91 4.13
C ALA A 43 8.89 -13.05 3.52
N LEU A 44 9.51 -11.94 3.11
CA LEU A 44 10.89 -11.87 2.61
C LEU A 44 11.93 -11.54 3.71
N GLY A 45 11.52 -11.55 4.99
CA GLY A 45 12.40 -11.30 6.13
C GLY A 45 12.75 -9.82 6.35
N ILE A 46 12.01 -8.89 5.75
CA ILE A 46 12.17 -7.45 5.96
C ILE A 46 11.25 -7.02 7.11
N LYS A 47 11.82 -6.38 8.13
CA LYS A 47 11.01 -5.79 9.22
C LYS A 47 10.23 -4.59 8.70
N VAL A 48 8.94 -4.50 9.03
CA VAL A 48 8.08 -3.39 8.57
C VAL A 48 7.48 -2.63 9.75
N PHE A 49 7.51 -1.31 9.66
CA PHE A 49 6.85 -0.40 10.59
C PHE A 49 5.86 0.50 9.83
N LEU A 50 4.67 0.70 10.37
CA LEU A 50 3.63 1.57 9.79
C LEU A 50 3.48 2.83 10.64
N THR A 51 3.56 4.02 10.03
CA THR A 51 3.34 5.30 10.72
C THR A 51 1.87 5.63 10.87
N ASN A 52 1.02 5.11 9.97
CA ASN A 52 -0.42 5.30 9.95
C ASN A 52 -1.15 3.96 9.76
N PRO A 53 -1.21 3.11 10.81
CA PRO A 53 -1.76 1.75 10.68
C PRO A 53 -3.28 1.69 10.63
N ASN A 54 -4.01 2.71 11.15
CA ASN A 54 -5.47 2.67 11.32
C ASN A 54 -6.16 3.93 10.76
N PRO A 55 -5.97 4.29 9.47
CA PRO A 55 -6.53 5.51 8.91
C PRO A 55 -8.07 5.53 8.82
N SER A 56 -8.73 4.37 9.00
CA SER A 56 -10.18 4.24 9.02
C SER A 56 -10.83 4.61 10.35
N THR A 57 -10.10 4.50 11.46
CA THR A 57 -10.62 4.60 12.83
C THR A 57 -10.12 5.84 13.59
N VAL A 58 -9.06 6.48 13.11
CA VAL A 58 -8.45 7.64 13.77
C VAL A 58 -8.54 8.88 12.87
N SER A 59 -8.42 10.05 13.50
CA SER A 59 -8.23 11.30 12.77
C SER A 59 -6.91 11.27 11.99
N ASP A 60 -6.83 12.05 10.92
CA ASP A 60 -5.62 12.16 10.11
C ASP A 60 -4.43 12.57 10.99
N ILE A 61 -3.45 11.70 11.10
CA ILE A 61 -2.23 11.96 11.88
C ILE A 61 -1.42 13.01 11.13
N SER A 62 -0.99 14.06 11.84
CA SER A 62 -0.24 15.15 11.22
C SER A 62 1.04 14.65 10.53
N LEU A 63 1.40 15.29 9.42
CA LEU A 63 2.58 14.90 8.64
C LEU A 63 3.87 14.94 9.48
N SER A 64 3.99 15.89 10.39
CA SER A 64 5.12 15.96 11.33
C SER A 64 5.14 14.79 12.30
N THR A 65 3.98 14.39 12.82
CA THR A 65 3.86 13.23 13.72
C THR A 65 4.26 11.94 13.00
N ARG A 66 3.82 11.75 11.75
CA ARG A 66 4.20 10.58 10.95
C ARG A 66 5.71 10.49 10.76
N ALA A 67 6.37 11.61 10.42
CA ALA A 67 7.83 11.67 10.30
C ALA A 67 8.53 11.41 11.66
N SER A 68 8.01 11.94 12.77
CA SER A 68 8.55 11.69 14.11
C SER A 68 8.43 10.22 14.50
N LEU A 69 7.28 9.57 14.26
CA LEU A 69 7.10 8.14 14.52
C LEU A 69 8.10 7.29 13.75
N ALA A 70 8.35 7.62 12.46
CA ALA A 70 9.36 6.95 11.65
C ALA A 70 10.76 7.11 12.23
N ASN A 71 11.15 8.34 12.58
CA ASN A 71 12.46 8.65 13.13
C ASN A 71 12.68 7.98 14.47
N ASP A 72 11.72 8.05 15.39
CA ASP A 72 11.78 7.42 16.71
C ASP A 72 11.93 5.90 16.61
N TYR A 73 11.13 5.28 15.73
CA TYR A 73 11.22 3.83 15.52
C TYR A 73 12.60 3.43 14.97
N TRP A 74 13.12 4.16 13.99
CA TRP A 74 14.43 3.93 13.43
C TRP A 74 15.56 4.08 14.46
N LEU A 75 15.52 5.15 15.27
CA LEU A 75 16.49 5.40 16.35
C LEU A 75 16.48 4.29 17.40
N ARG A 76 15.31 3.89 17.89
CA ARG A 76 15.17 2.81 18.89
C ARG A 76 15.61 1.44 18.39
N ASN A 77 15.66 1.22 17.09
CA ASN A 77 16.16 0.00 16.48
C ASN A 77 17.62 0.11 16.01
N SER A 78 18.42 1.03 16.57
CA SER A 78 19.85 1.21 16.30
C SER A 78 20.14 1.61 14.84
N LYS A 79 19.29 2.40 14.23
CA LYS A 79 19.44 2.98 12.89
C LYS A 79 19.81 1.94 11.81
N PRO A 80 18.99 0.89 11.61
CA PRO A 80 19.29 -0.12 10.61
C PRO A 80 19.27 0.45 9.19
N LYS A 81 19.78 -0.31 8.21
CA LYS A 81 19.55 0.01 6.79
C LYS A 81 18.05 0.07 6.54
N SER A 82 17.55 1.22 6.08
CA SER A 82 16.12 1.47 6.01
C SER A 82 15.73 2.34 4.82
N ILE A 83 14.46 2.25 4.44
CA ILE A 83 13.81 3.14 3.48
C ILE A 83 12.42 3.50 4.00
N PHE A 84 12.02 4.77 3.85
CA PHE A 84 10.68 5.26 4.12
C PHE A 84 9.94 5.48 2.79
N ILE A 85 8.71 4.98 2.70
CA ILE A 85 7.84 5.16 1.53
C ILE A 85 6.48 5.70 1.99
N SER A 86 6.13 6.91 1.56
CA SER A 86 4.78 7.45 1.69
C SER A 86 3.96 7.07 0.45
N ILE A 87 2.81 6.47 0.67
CA ILE A 87 1.95 5.85 -0.36
C ILE A 87 0.77 6.77 -0.61
N HIS A 88 0.58 7.19 -1.87
CA HIS A 88 -0.46 8.10 -2.32
C HIS A 88 -1.03 7.69 -3.69
N ALA A 89 -2.23 8.21 -3.97
CA ALA A 89 -2.80 8.28 -5.31
C ALA A 89 -3.16 9.75 -5.59
N ASN A 90 -2.79 10.23 -6.78
CA ASN A 90 -2.86 11.63 -7.15
C ASN A 90 -4.25 12.04 -7.67
N ALA A 91 -4.50 13.34 -7.67
CA ALA A 91 -5.64 13.95 -8.34
C ALA A 91 -5.29 15.31 -8.90
N PHE A 92 -5.95 15.69 -9.98
CA PHE A 92 -5.85 17.02 -10.57
C PHE A 92 -7.21 17.45 -11.11
N SER A 93 -7.44 18.78 -11.16
CA SER A 93 -8.71 19.34 -11.67
C SER A 93 -8.98 18.99 -13.13
N ASN A 94 -7.93 18.91 -13.95
CA ASN A 94 -8.02 18.42 -15.32
C ASN A 94 -7.91 16.89 -15.32
N SER A 95 -9.00 16.20 -15.67
CA SER A 95 -9.08 14.74 -15.72
C SER A 95 -8.19 14.09 -16.79
N SER A 96 -7.60 14.85 -17.70
CA SER A 96 -6.60 14.33 -18.65
C SER A 96 -5.22 14.10 -18.00
N ALA A 97 -4.96 14.66 -16.81
CA ALA A 97 -3.74 14.40 -16.06
C ALA A 97 -3.72 12.94 -15.59
N ARG A 98 -2.63 12.22 -15.92
CA ARG A 98 -2.47 10.81 -15.59
C ARG A 98 -1.01 10.39 -15.47
N GLY A 99 -0.77 9.22 -14.87
CA GLY A 99 0.53 8.55 -14.80
C GLY A 99 1.13 8.53 -13.40
N THR A 100 2.29 7.90 -13.31
CA THR A 100 3.04 7.68 -12.05
C THR A 100 4.11 8.74 -11.86
N GLU A 101 4.25 9.23 -10.63
CA GLU A 101 5.34 10.12 -10.24
C GLU A 101 5.83 9.80 -8.83
N THR A 102 7.14 9.93 -8.62
CA THR A 102 7.76 9.69 -7.32
C THR A 102 8.52 10.93 -6.86
N TYR A 103 8.33 11.32 -5.61
CA TYR A 103 8.94 12.53 -5.06
C TYR A 103 10.05 12.20 -4.07
N THR A 104 11.09 13.03 -4.12
CA THR A 104 12.13 13.14 -3.08
C THR A 104 12.13 14.56 -2.51
N ALA A 105 12.66 14.74 -1.30
CA ALA A 105 12.91 16.10 -0.81
C ALA A 105 13.99 16.81 -1.67
N ASN A 106 13.96 18.15 -1.70
CA ASN A 106 14.93 18.94 -2.49
C ASN A 106 16.39 18.65 -2.10
N ASN A 107 16.62 18.40 -0.80
CA ASN A 107 17.93 18.06 -0.23
C ASN A 107 18.13 16.54 -0.06
N ALA A 108 17.35 15.72 -0.76
CA ALA A 108 17.40 14.27 -0.62
C ALA A 108 18.78 13.70 -0.93
N SER A 109 19.15 12.66 -0.17
CA SER A 109 20.38 11.90 -0.41
C SER A 109 20.38 11.23 -1.78
N THR A 110 21.56 10.92 -2.30
CA THR A 110 21.71 10.11 -3.51
C THR A 110 20.98 8.76 -3.38
N THR A 111 20.97 8.19 -2.19
CA THR A 111 20.23 6.94 -1.89
C THR A 111 18.74 7.10 -2.11
N SER A 112 18.12 8.19 -1.61
CA SER A 112 16.71 8.49 -1.84
C SER A 112 16.41 8.66 -3.33
N LYS A 113 17.23 9.43 -4.05
CA LYS A 113 17.06 9.69 -5.49
C LYS A 113 17.17 8.41 -6.32
N ASN A 114 18.15 7.57 -6.03
CA ASN A 114 18.34 6.29 -6.71
C ASN A 114 17.16 5.35 -6.43
N PHE A 115 16.69 5.27 -5.18
CA PHE A 115 15.54 4.44 -4.85
C PHE A 115 14.27 4.98 -5.49
N ALA A 116 14.04 6.29 -5.49
CA ALA A 116 12.89 6.91 -6.16
C ALA A 116 12.83 6.54 -7.65
N LYS A 117 13.99 6.56 -8.34
CA LYS A 117 14.06 6.13 -9.74
C LYS A 117 13.69 4.67 -9.90
N VAL A 118 14.28 3.77 -9.12
CA VAL A 118 14.01 2.33 -9.19
C VAL A 118 12.54 2.03 -8.89
N LEU A 119 11.95 2.70 -7.89
CA LEU A 119 10.54 2.56 -7.53
C LEU A 119 9.64 3.03 -8.69
N ASN A 120 9.88 4.25 -9.19
CA ASN A 120 9.13 4.83 -10.30
C ASN A 120 9.18 3.93 -11.54
N ASP A 121 10.38 3.50 -11.94
CA ASP A 121 10.58 2.65 -13.12
C ASP A 121 9.81 1.33 -13.04
N ASN A 122 9.79 0.67 -11.86
CA ASN A 122 9.06 -0.59 -11.66
C ASN A 122 7.54 -0.37 -11.73
N ILE A 123 7.02 0.69 -11.10
CA ILE A 123 5.58 0.99 -11.14
C ILE A 123 5.17 1.38 -12.55
N VAL A 124 5.90 2.28 -13.21
CA VAL A 124 5.62 2.71 -14.59
C VAL A 124 5.64 1.52 -15.56
N LYS A 125 6.62 0.61 -15.42
CA LYS A 125 6.66 -0.62 -16.23
C LYS A 125 5.37 -1.41 -16.06
N THR A 126 4.95 -1.65 -14.83
CA THR A 126 3.70 -2.37 -14.53
C THR A 126 2.47 -1.62 -15.06
N MET A 127 2.41 -0.31 -14.87
CA MET A 127 1.32 0.51 -15.40
C MET A 127 1.22 0.40 -16.93
N LYS A 128 2.35 0.41 -17.65
CA LYS A 128 2.39 0.26 -19.13
C LYS A 128 2.07 -1.16 -19.61
N GLU A 129 2.33 -2.17 -18.81
CA GLU A 129 1.89 -3.55 -19.08
C GLU A 129 0.37 -3.69 -18.98
N LEU A 130 -0.28 -2.91 -18.10
CA LEU A 130 -1.73 -2.87 -17.89
C LEU A 130 -2.44 -1.92 -18.87
N ASP A 131 -1.83 -0.79 -19.18
CA ASP A 131 -2.28 0.20 -20.16
C ASP A 131 -1.06 0.79 -20.90
N PRO A 132 -0.87 0.45 -22.19
CA PRO A 132 0.26 0.98 -22.98
C PRO A 132 0.32 2.51 -23.05
N ASN A 133 -0.80 3.21 -22.80
CA ASN A 133 -0.87 4.67 -22.79
C ASN A 133 -0.54 5.29 -21.42
N ALA A 134 -0.25 4.47 -20.40
CA ALA A 134 0.13 4.97 -19.07
C ALA A 134 1.37 5.87 -19.18
N LYS A 135 1.37 6.96 -18.42
CA LYS A 135 2.42 7.98 -18.49
C LYS A 135 3.43 7.81 -17.38
N ASP A 136 4.70 7.95 -17.76
CA ASP A 136 5.78 8.20 -16.83
C ASP A 136 5.92 9.71 -16.62
N ARG A 137 5.69 10.16 -15.38
CA ARG A 137 5.87 11.57 -15.00
C ARG A 137 7.22 11.78 -14.29
N GLY A 138 7.93 10.69 -14.06
CA GLY A 138 9.30 10.66 -13.55
C GLY A 138 9.43 10.96 -12.07
N VAL A 139 10.70 11.12 -11.67
CA VAL A 139 11.08 11.51 -10.31
C VAL A 139 11.12 13.03 -10.21
N LYS A 140 10.49 13.57 -9.17
CA LYS A 140 10.40 15.01 -8.89
C LYS A 140 10.97 15.34 -7.52
N SER A 141 11.21 16.61 -7.26
CA SER A 141 11.67 17.09 -5.97
C SER A 141 10.66 18.08 -5.40
N GLU A 142 10.20 17.80 -4.16
CA GLU A 142 9.30 18.68 -3.42
C GLU A 142 9.44 18.43 -1.91
N ASN A 143 9.45 19.49 -1.11
CA ASN A 143 9.62 19.40 0.33
C ASN A 143 8.32 19.00 1.06
N PHE A 144 7.69 17.89 0.64
CA PHE A 144 6.60 17.31 1.43
C PHE A 144 7.09 16.94 2.83
N THR A 145 6.36 17.39 3.84
CA THR A 145 6.79 17.30 5.25
C THR A 145 7.19 15.89 5.66
N VAL A 146 6.46 14.86 5.21
CA VAL A 146 6.72 13.47 5.61
C VAL A 146 8.07 12.96 5.09
N ILE A 147 8.51 13.38 3.90
CA ILE A 147 9.81 12.97 3.34
C ILE A 147 10.94 13.96 3.67
N TYR A 148 10.61 15.23 3.91
CA TYR A 148 11.59 16.24 4.27
C TYR A 148 12.08 16.10 5.73
N LYS A 149 11.18 15.75 6.67
CA LYS A 149 11.50 15.60 8.09
C LYS A 149 11.94 14.20 8.49
N THR A 150 11.94 13.24 7.58
CA THR A 150 12.38 11.87 7.85
C THR A 150 13.89 11.75 7.76
N ALA A 151 14.52 11.13 8.76
CA ALA A 151 15.98 11.07 8.91
C ALA A 151 16.66 9.99 8.05
N MET A 152 15.94 8.93 7.67
CA MET A 152 16.42 7.90 6.76
C MET A 152 16.10 8.24 5.31
N PRO A 153 16.67 7.54 4.30
CA PRO A 153 16.26 7.70 2.91
C PRO A 153 14.75 7.57 2.76
N SER A 154 14.13 8.51 2.03
CA SER A 154 12.67 8.65 1.98
C SER A 154 12.17 9.06 0.61
N VAL A 155 10.99 8.56 0.24
CA VAL A 155 10.28 8.90 -0.99
C VAL A 155 8.78 8.98 -0.74
N LEU A 156 8.06 9.73 -1.59
CA LEU A 156 6.61 9.72 -1.68
C LEU A 156 6.22 9.27 -3.09
N CYS A 157 5.39 8.24 -3.18
CA CYS A 157 4.95 7.67 -4.43
C CYS A 157 3.48 8.01 -4.70
N GLU A 158 3.24 8.67 -5.83
CA GLU A 158 1.92 8.87 -6.42
C GLU A 158 1.73 7.81 -7.50
N TYR A 159 0.99 6.76 -7.19
CA TYR A 159 0.87 5.60 -8.07
C TYR A 159 0.22 5.93 -9.41
N ALA A 160 -0.88 6.68 -9.39
CA ALA A 160 -1.62 7.13 -10.57
C ALA A 160 -2.68 8.17 -10.17
N PHE A 161 -3.39 8.76 -11.12
CA PHE A 161 -4.38 9.80 -10.87
C PHE A 161 -5.80 9.22 -10.76
N TYR A 162 -6.41 9.26 -9.57
CA TYR A 162 -7.80 8.81 -9.40
C TYR A 162 -8.84 9.77 -10.02
N SER A 163 -8.41 10.96 -10.49
CA SER A 163 -9.21 11.87 -11.30
C SER A 163 -9.27 11.51 -12.78
N ASN A 164 -8.40 10.59 -13.25
CA ASN A 164 -8.39 10.05 -14.62
C ASN A 164 -9.00 8.65 -14.62
N LEU A 165 -9.95 8.36 -15.50
CA LEU A 165 -10.71 7.10 -15.48
C LEU A 165 -9.85 5.86 -15.83
N ASP A 166 -8.87 6.00 -16.72
CA ASP A 166 -8.00 4.87 -17.08
C ASP A 166 -7.06 4.52 -15.93
N ASP A 167 -6.42 5.53 -15.32
CA ASP A 167 -5.58 5.37 -14.15
C ASP A 167 -6.39 4.81 -12.96
N LEU A 168 -7.59 5.35 -12.72
CA LEU A 168 -8.49 4.89 -11.68
C LEU A 168 -8.87 3.41 -11.83
N LYS A 169 -9.12 2.96 -13.06
CA LYS A 169 -9.38 1.55 -13.35
C LYS A 169 -8.24 0.64 -12.88
N ILE A 170 -7.00 1.07 -13.11
CA ILE A 170 -5.82 0.33 -12.64
C ILE A 170 -5.73 0.36 -11.11
N LEU A 171 -5.89 1.53 -10.46
CA LEU A 171 -5.89 1.67 -9.01
C LEU A 171 -6.95 0.81 -8.31
N LYS A 172 -8.11 0.59 -8.95
CA LYS A 172 -9.18 -0.24 -8.41
C LYS A 172 -8.93 -1.74 -8.59
N ASN A 173 -8.45 -2.15 -9.76
CA ASN A 173 -8.49 -3.55 -10.19
C ASN A 173 -7.12 -4.26 -10.14
N ASN A 174 -6.00 -3.53 -10.08
CA ASN A 174 -4.66 -4.09 -10.25
C ASN A 174 -3.73 -3.78 -9.07
N ARG A 175 -4.29 -3.71 -7.87
CA ARG A 175 -3.52 -3.40 -6.65
C ARG A 175 -2.39 -4.41 -6.39
N SER A 176 -2.61 -5.67 -6.68
CA SER A 176 -1.60 -6.72 -6.48
C SER A 176 -0.38 -6.51 -7.37
N GLU A 177 -0.58 -6.12 -8.63
CA GLU A 177 0.50 -5.84 -9.58
C GLU A 177 1.31 -4.61 -9.14
N LEU A 178 0.63 -3.56 -8.64
CA LEU A 178 1.28 -2.35 -8.11
C LEU A 178 2.08 -2.67 -6.84
N VAL A 179 1.56 -3.53 -5.97
CA VAL A 179 2.27 -4.04 -4.78
C VAL A 179 3.55 -4.78 -5.20
N GLU A 180 3.45 -5.73 -6.14
CA GLU A 180 4.61 -6.50 -6.59
C GLU A 180 5.66 -5.62 -7.27
N ALA A 181 5.26 -4.59 -8.02
CA ALA A 181 6.19 -3.60 -8.58
C ALA A 181 6.97 -2.87 -7.47
N THR A 182 6.28 -2.47 -6.40
CA THR A 182 6.89 -1.81 -5.23
C THR A 182 7.82 -2.75 -4.49
N VAL A 183 7.40 -4.00 -4.24
CA VAL A 183 8.21 -5.02 -3.57
C VAL A 183 9.49 -5.34 -4.35
N LYS A 184 9.46 -5.39 -5.69
CA LYS A 184 10.67 -5.52 -6.52
C LYS A 184 11.67 -4.40 -6.27
N ALA A 185 11.21 -3.15 -6.22
CA ALA A 185 12.07 -2.01 -5.93
C ALA A 185 12.67 -2.09 -4.50
N ILE A 186 11.86 -2.50 -3.52
CA ILE A 186 12.31 -2.69 -2.13
C ILE A 186 13.36 -3.79 -2.03
N CYS A 187 13.14 -4.93 -2.70
CA CYS A 187 14.11 -6.02 -2.75
C CYS A 187 15.44 -5.58 -3.36
N ALA A 188 15.40 -4.86 -4.48
CA ALA A 188 16.59 -4.31 -5.12
C ALA A 188 17.35 -3.36 -4.18
N TYR A 189 16.65 -2.50 -3.45
CA TYR A 189 17.26 -1.60 -2.47
C TYR A 189 17.98 -2.34 -1.34
N PHE A 190 17.37 -3.38 -0.81
CA PHE A 190 17.95 -4.16 0.30
C PHE A 190 18.97 -5.20 -0.14
N GLY A 191 19.07 -5.49 -1.44
CA GLY A 191 19.90 -6.58 -1.98
C GLY A 191 19.32 -7.96 -1.67
N ILE A 192 17.99 -8.06 -1.64
CA ILE A 192 17.25 -9.30 -1.42
C ILE A 192 16.76 -9.81 -2.77
N GLU A 193 16.88 -11.12 -3.00
CA GLU A 193 16.30 -11.75 -4.18
C GLU A 193 14.78 -11.59 -4.17
N TYR A 194 14.23 -10.97 -5.21
CA TYR A 194 12.78 -10.90 -5.37
C TYR A 194 12.22 -12.28 -5.74
N LYS A 195 11.30 -12.76 -4.93
CA LYS A 195 10.51 -13.98 -5.21
C LYS A 195 9.05 -13.57 -5.39
N LYS A 196 8.51 -13.81 -6.58
CA LYS A 196 7.08 -13.58 -6.83
C LYS A 196 6.27 -14.42 -5.84
N GLU A 197 5.20 -13.87 -5.30
CA GLU A 197 4.28 -14.67 -4.49
C GLU A 197 3.71 -15.80 -5.37
N THR A 198 4.01 -17.03 -5.00
CA THR A 198 3.32 -18.18 -5.57
C THR A 198 1.98 -18.28 -4.84
N ILE A 199 0.90 -17.91 -5.54
CA ILE A 199 -0.43 -18.23 -5.05
C ILE A 199 -0.49 -19.76 -5.00
N ASN A 200 -0.41 -20.30 -3.79
CA ASN A 200 -0.65 -21.72 -3.61
C ASN A 200 -2.15 -21.95 -3.85
N THR A 201 -2.50 -22.37 -5.06
CA THR A 201 -3.87 -22.63 -5.48
C THR A 201 -4.56 -23.71 -4.65
N ASN A 202 -3.78 -24.47 -3.85
CA ASN A 202 -4.29 -25.43 -2.87
C ASN A 202 -4.59 -24.79 -1.50
N LYS A 203 -4.30 -23.50 -1.32
CA LYS A 203 -4.58 -22.79 -0.07
C LYS A 203 -5.99 -22.24 -0.09
N LEU A 204 -6.87 -22.87 0.65
CA LEU A 204 -8.24 -22.40 0.83
C LEU A 204 -8.28 -21.31 1.90
N TYR A 205 -8.86 -20.15 1.56
CA TYR A 205 -9.23 -19.14 2.55
C TYR A 205 -10.60 -19.53 3.13
N LYS A 206 -10.62 -19.83 4.43
CA LYS A 206 -11.86 -20.13 5.13
C LYS A 206 -12.41 -18.88 5.79
N VAL A 207 -13.66 -18.56 5.52
CA VAL A 207 -14.36 -17.48 6.23
C VAL A 207 -15.15 -18.13 7.36
N CYS A 208 -14.79 -17.80 8.62
CA CYS A 208 -15.52 -18.23 9.80
C CYS A 208 -16.61 -17.20 10.10
N ILE A 209 -17.87 -17.61 10.10
CA ILE A 209 -19.05 -16.75 10.35
C ILE A 209 -19.58 -16.83 11.79
N GLY A 210 -19.00 -17.71 12.62
CA GLY A 210 -19.35 -17.83 14.04
C GLY A 210 -18.72 -19.06 14.68
N ALA A 211 -18.76 -19.09 16.01
CA ALA A 211 -18.39 -20.24 16.84
C ALA A 211 -19.49 -20.47 17.88
N TYR A 212 -20.02 -21.68 17.98
CA TYR A 212 -21.16 -22.01 18.80
C TYR A 212 -20.84 -23.17 19.73
N LYS A 213 -21.16 -23.06 21.01
CA LYS A 213 -21.01 -24.14 21.99
C LYS A 213 -22.06 -25.24 21.83
N ASN A 214 -23.22 -24.90 21.28
CA ASN A 214 -24.31 -25.84 21.02
C ASN A 214 -24.37 -26.15 19.51
N LYS A 215 -24.39 -27.45 19.20
CA LYS A 215 -24.45 -27.95 17.82
C LYS A 215 -25.70 -27.48 17.08
N ASP A 216 -26.88 -27.49 17.72
CA ASP A 216 -28.14 -27.11 17.09
C ASP A 216 -28.15 -25.64 16.65
N ASN A 217 -27.44 -24.77 17.39
CA ASN A 217 -27.27 -23.36 16.99
C ASN A 217 -26.36 -23.23 15.77
N ALA A 218 -25.30 -24.06 15.69
CA ALA A 218 -24.44 -24.08 14.52
C ALA A 218 -25.17 -24.60 13.29
N ASP A 219 -25.98 -25.67 13.44
CA ASP A 219 -26.77 -26.26 12.36
C ASP A 219 -27.80 -25.26 11.81
N LYS A 220 -28.49 -24.51 12.66
CA LYS A 220 -29.44 -23.47 12.24
C LYS A 220 -28.75 -22.37 11.40
N ILE A 221 -27.58 -21.92 11.83
CA ILE A 221 -26.84 -20.89 11.08
C ILE A 221 -26.33 -21.48 9.76
N LEU A 222 -25.89 -22.73 9.73
CA LEU A 222 -25.49 -23.41 8.50
C LEU A 222 -26.65 -23.43 7.48
N GLU A 223 -27.86 -23.80 7.91
CA GLU A 223 -29.04 -23.78 7.06
C GLU A 223 -29.36 -22.39 6.50
N GLU A 224 -29.27 -21.34 7.35
CA GLU A 224 -29.50 -19.96 6.91
C GLU A 224 -28.47 -19.51 5.87
N VAL A 225 -27.21 -19.89 6.05
CA VAL A 225 -26.10 -19.55 5.15
C VAL A 225 -26.28 -20.25 3.80
N ILE A 226 -26.65 -21.53 3.81
CA ILE A 226 -26.97 -22.29 2.58
C ILE A 226 -28.16 -21.65 1.84
N LYS A 227 -29.23 -21.29 2.54
CA LYS A 227 -30.39 -20.58 1.96
C LYS A 227 -30.05 -19.23 1.34
N LYS A 228 -28.97 -18.59 1.79
CA LYS A 228 -28.42 -17.34 1.23
C LYS A 228 -27.48 -17.56 0.04
N GLY A 229 -27.34 -18.78 -0.46
CA GLY A 229 -26.56 -19.11 -1.66
C GLY A 229 -25.14 -19.60 -1.43
N PHE A 230 -24.75 -19.87 -0.16
CA PHE A 230 -23.41 -20.43 0.16
C PHE A 230 -23.50 -21.97 0.29
N GLU A 231 -23.80 -22.65 -0.80
CA GLU A 231 -24.15 -24.08 -0.84
C GLU A 231 -23.08 -25.03 -0.30
N ASN A 232 -21.79 -24.65 -0.39
CA ASN A 232 -20.65 -25.47 0.07
C ASN A 232 -20.23 -25.16 1.51
N SER A 233 -21.11 -24.56 2.31
CA SER A 233 -20.85 -24.28 3.72
C SER A 233 -20.90 -25.57 4.56
N TYR A 234 -20.05 -25.65 5.59
CA TYR A 234 -20.00 -26.80 6.49
C TYR A 234 -19.53 -26.39 7.90
N ILE A 235 -19.82 -27.25 8.88
CA ILE A 235 -19.37 -27.06 10.26
C ILE A 235 -18.04 -27.81 10.46
N ILE A 236 -17.08 -27.16 11.13
CA ILE A 236 -15.86 -27.78 11.64
C ILE A 236 -15.99 -27.86 13.16
N TYR A 237 -15.81 -29.05 13.70
CA TYR A 237 -15.69 -29.26 15.13
C TYR A 237 -14.19 -29.22 15.51
N GLN A 238 -13.82 -28.37 16.49
CA GLN A 238 -12.44 -28.23 17.02
C GLN A 238 -12.45 -28.39 18.52
#